data_651358aaeae9321e607c382cfc6b14eb
#
_entry.id   651358aaeae9321e607c382cfc6b14eb
#
_cell.length_a   1.000
_cell.length_b   1.000
_cell.length_c   1.000
_cell.angle_alpha   90.00
_cell.angle_beta   90.00
_cell.angle_gamma   90.00
#
_symmetry.space_group_name_H-M   'P 1'
#
loop_
_entity.id
_entity.type
_entity.pdbx_description
1 polymer ?
#
loop_
_entity_poly.entity_id
_entity_poly.type
_entity_poly.pdbx_seq_one_letter_code
_entity_poly.pdbx_strand_id
1 'polypeptide(L)'
;MADIHNLFMSFNDSITLSDAKTNSLRTSRNSLRKEIKEWFGDNGKQKPKFCWQGSFAMKTTVNPVGGSEYDIDDGVYLSGYSEMDSSDWPATTTVHNWVKNAVDGQTKADSINKDTCIRVVYASGYHIDLPIYIEQNDSIYLAHKSKGWVISDPKAFRDWFIQKVKDNDEQLRRLVKYLKAWKDYKAVSLKGIEITILASNNFCVYEGHDEKSLRDTVQSIIDSLENSFICYKPVAPYENLFEGFSKTKKENILNSLKSLKRALDNAINEEDPLTASNYMINEFGSRFPKGEALDQAEAKTAYARTNAPGVLKHDGRSA
;
A
#
# COMPACT_ATOMS: atom_id res chain seq x y z
N MET A 1 27.38 14.20 -2.93
CA MET A 1 26.17 13.34 -2.85
C MET A 1 24.98 14.25 -2.63
N ALA A 2 24.01 14.21 -3.54
CA ALA A 2 22.76 14.97 -3.39
C ALA A 2 21.95 14.44 -2.21
N ASP A 3 21.45 15.35 -1.38
CA ASP A 3 20.42 15.02 -0.41
C ASP A 3 19.05 15.08 -1.10
N ILE A 4 18.51 13.93 -1.44
CA ILE A 4 17.21 13.80 -2.10
C ILE A 4 16.10 13.32 -1.14
N HIS A 5 16.35 13.29 0.17
CA HIS A 5 15.36 12.90 1.16
C HIS A 5 14.07 13.73 1.06
N ASN A 6 14.19 15.04 0.93
CA ASN A 6 13.04 15.93 0.80
C ASN A 6 12.23 15.65 -0.48
N LEU A 7 12.87 15.19 -1.57
CA LEU A 7 12.18 14.76 -2.78
C LEU A 7 11.39 13.47 -2.53
N PHE A 8 11.93 12.52 -1.76
CA PHE A 8 11.20 11.33 -1.33
C PHE A 8 10.02 11.65 -0.41
N MET A 9 10.16 12.62 0.49
CA MET A 9 9.04 13.09 1.32
C MET A 9 7.93 13.71 0.47
N SER A 10 8.28 14.59 -0.47
CA SER A 10 7.32 15.15 -1.43
C SER A 10 6.70 14.09 -2.33
N PHE A 11 7.47 13.07 -2.72
CA PHE A 11 6.94 11.91 -3.45
C PHE A 11 5.95 11.12 -2.60
N ASN A 12 6.24 10.86 -1.31
CA ASN A 12 5.29 10.24 -0.40
C ASN A 12 3.94 10.97 -0.40
N ASP A 13 3.96 12.30 -0.34
CA ASP A 13 2.73 13.10 -0.34
C ASP A 13 1.98 12.98 -1.67
N SER A 14 2.69 12.99 -2.79
CA SER A 14 2.10 12.87 -4.13
C SER A 14 1.41 11.54 -4.38
N ILE A 15 1.95 10.44 -3.81
CA ILE A 15 1.39 9.09 -3.96
C ILE A 15 0.40 8.71 -2.86
N THR A 16 0.27 9.50 -1.80
CA THR A 16 -0.70 9.26 -0.72
C THR A 16 -2.09 9.73 -1.15
N LEU A 17 -3.13 8.98 -0.77
CA LEU A 17 -4.51 9.39 -1.02
C LEU A 17 -4.81 10.71 -0.30
N SER A 18 -5.43 11.67 -1.01
CA SER A 18 -5.90 12.90 -0.39
C SER A 18 -7.01 12.64 0.63
N ASP A 19 -7.19 13.59 1.55
CA ASP A 19 -8.29 13.53 2.53
C ASP A 19 -9.66 13.44 1.85
N ALA A 20 -9.86 14.15 0.74
CA ALA A 20 -11.10 14.08 -0.03
C ALA A 20 -11.37 12.66 -0.54
N LYS A 21 -10.38 11.98 -1.13
CA LYS A 21 -10.49 10.58 -1.58
C LYS A 21 -10.74 9.64 -0.41
N THR A 22 -9.99 9.81 0.67
CA THR A 22 -10.13 9.02 1.91
C THR A 22 -11.53 9.15 2.51
N ASN A 23 -12.08 10.36 2.55
CA ASN A 23 -13.44 10.62 3.07
C ASN A 23 -14.51 10.04 2.15
N SER A 24 -14.37 10.14 0.83
CA SER A 24 -15.27 9.50 -0.13
C SER A 24 -15.33 7.98 0.08
N LEU A 25 -14.17 7.33 0.20
CA LEU A 25 -14.10 5.90 0.49
C LEU A 25 -14.81 5.53 1.81
N ARG A 26 -14.58 6.29 2.88
CA ARG A 26 -15.22 6.06 4.18
C ARG A 26 -16.73 6.22 4.12
N THR A 27 -17.22 7.23 3.40
CA THR A 27 -18.64 7.48 3.22
C THR A 27 -19.31 6.33 2.48
N SER A 28 -18.77 5.93 1.33
CA SER A 28 -19.30 4.82 0.53
C SER A 28 -19.29 3.50 1.30
N ARG A 29 -18.20 3.19 2.00
CA ARG A 29 -18.12 2.02 2.87
C ARG A 29 -19.22 2.04 3.95
N ASN A 30 -19.44 3.18 4.62
CA ASN A 30 -20.43 3.27 5.67
C ASN A 30 -21.86 3.08 5.12
N SER A 31 -22.13 3.57 3.90
CA SER A 31 -23.37 3.30 3.20
C SER A 31 -23.57 1.81 2.95
N LEU A 32 -22.56 1.13 2.37
CA LEU A 32 -22.65 -0.32 2.13
C LEU A 32 -22.85 -1.13 3.42
N ARG A 33 -22.17 -0.75 4.51
CA ARG A 33 -22.38 -1.40 5.82
C ARG A 33 -23.81 -1.26 6.34
N LYS A 34 -24.43 -0.11 6.10
CA LYS A 34 -25.83 0.13 6.47
C LYS A 34 -26.76 -0.79 5.67
N GLU A 35 -26.63 -0.78 4.35
CA GLU A 35 -27.45 -1.61 3.46
C GLU A 35 -27.31 -3.11 3.77
N ILE A 36 -26.07 -3.59 3.97
CA ILE A 36 -25.85 -4.98 4.35
C ILE A 36 -26.56 -5.32 5.67
N LYS A 37 -26.45 -4.46 6.70
CA LYS A 37 -27.11 -4.71 7.99
C LYS A 37 -28.64 -4.71 7.86
N GLU A 38 -29.22 -3.82 7.05
CA GLU A 38 -30.64 -3.73 6.81
C GLU A 38 -31.11 -4.98 6.07
N TRP A 39 -30.48 -5.34 4.95
CA TRP A 39 -30.81 -6.54 4.20
C TRP A 39 -30.77 -7.82 5.06
N PHE A 40 -29.72 -8.00 5.88
CA PHE A 40 -29.62 -9.17 6.77
C PHE A 40 -30.77 -9.20 7.78
N GLY A 41 -31.11 -8.06 8.39
CA GLY A 41 -32.24 -7.98 9.31
C GLY A 41 -33.58 -8.29 8.66
N ASP A 42 -33.84 -7.73 7.48
CA ASP A 42 -35.09 -7.92 6.73
C ASP A 42 -35.26 -9.36 6.24
N ASN A 43 -34.16 -10.08 6.06
CA ASN A 43 -34.17 -11.51 5.68
C ASN A 43 -33.99 -12.47 6.87
N GLY A 44 -34.27 -12.01 8.09
CA GLY A 44 -34.27 -12.85 9.30
C GLY A 44 -32.89 -13.38 9.70
N LYS A 45 -31.81 -12.69 9.29
CA LYS A 45 -30.42 -13.07 9.58
C LYS A 45 -29.81 -12.16 10.63
N GLN A 46 -28.89 -12.67 11.40
CA GLN A 46 -28.12 -11.84 12.32
C GLN A 46 -27.28 -10.82 11.54
N LYS A 47 -27.31 -9.56 11.98
CA LYS A 47 -26.56 -8.47 11.38
C LYS A 47 -25.06 -8.74 11.49
N PRO A 48 -24.28 -8.66 10.39
CA PRO A 48 -22.85 -8.92 10.44
C PRO A 48 -22.07 -7.79 11.12
N LYS A 49 -20.88 -8.13 11.61
CA LYS A 49 -19.85 -7.19 12.03
C LYS A 49 -18.94 -6.83 10.85
N PHE A 50 -18.19 -5.76 10.98
CA PHE A 50 -17.28 -5.31 9.92
C PHE A 50 -15.89 -4.99 10.46
N CYS A 51 -14.88 -5.25 9.66
CA CYS A 51 -13.51 -4.92 10.01
C CYS A 51 -12.73 -4.39 8.79
N TRP A 52 -12.09 -3.23 8.96
CA TRP A 52 -11.18 -2.70 7.95
C TRP A 52 -9.95 -3.59 7.84
N GLN A 53 -9.53 -3.79 6.61
CA GLN A 53 -8.37 -4.61 6.32
C GLN A 53 -7.63 -4.08 5.10
N GLY A 54 -6.63 -4.82 4.64
CA GLY A 54 -5.86 -4.46 3.45
C GLY A 54 -5.03 -3.19 3.59
N SER A 55 -4.67 -2.63 2.46
CA SER A 55 -3.77 -1.48 2.35
C SER A 55 -4.30 -0.23 3.02
N PHE A 56 -5.63 -0.01 2.97
CA PHE A 56 -6.27 1.15 3.56
C PHE A 56 -6.17 1.14 5.10
N ALA A 57 -6.42 -0.01 5.73
CA ALA A 57 -6.30 -0.15 7.19
C ALA A 57 -4.86 0.02 7.67
N MET A 58 -3.89 -0.41 6.85
CA MET A 58 -2.45 -0.27 7.11
C MET A 58 -1.89 1.12 6.74
N LYS A 59 -2.70 2.01 6.15
CA LYS A 59 -2.30 3.33 5.63
C LYS A 59 -1.17 3.23 4.57
N THR A 60 -1.22 2.20 3.74
CA THR A 60 -0.27 1.95 2.66
C THR A 60 -0.90 1.93 1.28
N THR A 61 -2.14 2.43 1.16
CA THR A 61 -2.78 2.66 -0.13
C THR A 61 -2.08 3.80 -0.85
N VAL A 62 -1.80 3.62 -2.14
CA VAL A 62 -1.18 4.64 -2.99
C VAL A 62 -2.14 5.08 -4.08
N ASN A 63 -2.01 6.34 -4.51
CA ASN A 63 -2.68 6.82 -5.71
C ASN A 63 -2.19 5.99 -6.90
N PRO A 64 -3.09 5.38 -7.69
CA PRO A 64 -2.70 4.58 -8.85
C PRO A 64 -2.12 5.42 -9.98
N VAL A 65 -1.39 4.77 -10.87
CA VAL A 65 -0.86 5.38 -12.11
C VAL A 65 -1.94 5.32 -13.19
N GLY A 66 -2.03 6.37 -14.00
CA GLY A 66 -2.79 6.36 -15.26
C GLY A 66 -4.29 6.14 -15.12
N GLY A 67 -4.90 6.55 -14.01
CA GLY A 67 -6.36 6.44 -13.81
C GLY A 67 -6.82 5.03 -13.42
N SER A 68 -5.92 4.15 -13.01
CA SER A 68 -6.28 2.87 -12.40
C SER A 68 -7.08 3.09 -11.12
N GLU A 69 -7.88 2.08 -10.76
CA GLU A 69 -8.71 2.14 -9.56
C GLU A 69 -7.89 1.90 -8.29
N TYR A 70 -8.32 2.51 -7.20
CA TYR A 70 -7.83 2.20 -5.84
C TYR A 70 -8.95 1.55 -5.02
N ASP A 71 -8.59 0.84 -3.98
CA ASP A 71 -9.51 -0.04 -3.25
C ASP A 71 -9.53 0.18 -1.74
N ILE A 72 -10.66 -0.20 -1.16
CA ILE A 72 -10.80 -0.54 0.26
C ILE A 72 -11.24 -2.00 0.36
N ASP A 73 -10.59 -2.73 1.25
CA ASP A 73 -11.08 -4.02 1.71
C ASP A 73 -11.85 -3.82 3.02
N ASP A 74 -13.14 -4.20 3.03
CA ASP A 74 -14.00 -4.13 4.22
C ASP A 74 -14.63 -5.48 4.53
N GLY A 75 -14.02 -6.23 5.44
CA GLY A 75 -14.44 -7.59 5.79
C GLY A 75 -15.84 -7.61 6.41
N VAL A 76 -16.71 -8.48 5.87
CA VAL A 76 -18.06 -8.77 6.37
C VAL A 76 -18.00 -10.03 7.23
N TYR A 77 -18.12 -9.90 8.54
CA TYR A 77 -18.03 -11.00 9.51
C TYR A 77 -19.44 -11.45 9.91
N LEU A 78 -19.83 -12.63 9.45
CA LEU A 78 -21.15 -13.20 9.71
C LEU A 78 -21.30 -13.55 11.20
N SER A 79 -22.42 -13.18 11.78
CA SER A 79 -22.77 -13.47 13.18
C SER A 79 -23.65 -14.72 13.27
N GLY A 80 -23.57 -15.43 14.40
CA GLY A 80 -24.42 -16.59 14.71
C GLY A 80 -23.85 -17.93 14.27
N TYR A 81 -22.60 -17.98 13.81
CA TYR A 81 -21.97 -19.21 13.32
C TYR A 81 -20.78 -19.68 14.18
N SER A 82 -20.36 -18.89 15.18
CA SER A 82 -19.18 -19.19 16.00
C SER A 82 -19.31 -20.48 16.84
N GLU A 83 -20.55 -20.83 17.21
CA GLU A 83 -20.86 -22.01 18.05
C GLU A 83 -21.42 -23.18 17.24
N MET A 84 -21.59 -23.03 15.92
CA MET A 84 -22.14 -24.08 15.06
C MET A 84 -21.02 -25.00 14.58
N ASP A 85 -21.32 -26.28 14.34
CA ASP A 85 -20.41 -27.14 13.60
C ASP A 85 -20.17 -26.56 12.20
N SER A 86 -18.94 -26.63 11.72
CA SER A 86 -18.59 -26.06 10.41
C SER A 86 -19.31 -26.76 9.25
N SER A 87 -19.80 -28.00 9.44
CA SER A 87 -20.66 -28.70 8.47
C SER A 87 -22.05 -28.06 8.32
N ASP A 88 -22.50 -27.31 9.33
CA ASP A 88 -23.78 -26.61 9.34
C ASP A 88 -23.67 -25.16 8.82
N TRP A 89 -22.47 -24.73 8.47
CA TRP A 89 -22.29 -23.41 7.88
C TRP A 89 -22.89 -23.32 6.48
N PRO A 90 -23.46 -22.15 6.11
CA PRO A 90 -23.99 -21.98 4.78
C PRO A 90 -22.89 -22.14 3.72
N ALA A 91 -23.23 -22.66 2.56
CA ALA A 91 -22.29 -22.74 1.45
C ALA A 91 -21.72 -21.34 1.12
N THR A 92 -20.45 -21.28 0.75
CA THR A 92 -19.77 -20.01 0.46
C THR A 92 -20.45 -19.23 -0.67
N THR A 93 -20.98 -19.91 -1.68
CA THR A 93 -21.77 -19.30 -2.75
C THR A 93 -23.08 -18.66 -2.23
N THR A 94 -23.68 -19.24 -1.20
CA THR A 94 -24.90 -18.72 -0.57
C THR A 94 -24.61 -17.41 0.14
N VAL A 95 -23.53 -17.34 0.95
CA VAL A 95 -23.18 -16.10 1.68
C VAL A 95 -22.71 -15.00 0.73
N HIS A 96 -22.02 -15.35 -0.38
CA HIS A 96 -21.70 -14.41 -1.44
C HIS A 96 -22.97 -13.79 -2.04
N ASN A 97 -23.99 -14.61 -2.32
CA ASN A 97 -25.26 -14.13 -2.85
C ASN A 97 -26.00 -13.22 -1.84
N TRP A 98 -25.92 -13.50 -0.53
CA TRP A 98 -26.51 -12.61 0.47
C TRP A 98 -25.88 -11.22 0.44
N VAL A 99 -24.55 -11.13 0.45
CA VAL A 99 -23.85 -9.84 0.41
C VAL A 99 -24.06 -9.16 -0.94
N LYS A 100 -24.01 -9.92 -2.05
CA LYS A 100 -24.30 -9.38 -3.38
C LYS A 100 -25.69 -8.74 -3.44
N ASN A 101 -26.73 -9.46 -3.03
CA ASN A 101 -28.10 -8.96 -3.03
C ASN A 101 -28.29 -7.73 -2.13
N ALA A 102 -27.54 -7.65 -1.04
CA ALA A 102 -27.59 -6.52 -0.12
C ALA A 102 -26.98 -5.23 -0.71
N VAL A 103 -26.04 -5.34 -1.66
CA VAL A 103 -25.34 -4.19 -2.24
C VAL A 103 -25.69 -3.91 -3.71
N ASP A 104 -26.45 -4.78 -4.36
CA ASP A 104 -26.91 -4.56 -5.73
C ASP A 104 -27.82 -3.31 -5.79
N GLY A 105 -27.59 -2.49 -6.81
CA GLY A 105 -28.30 -1.22 -6.99
C GLY A 105 -27.72 -0.03 -6.21
N GLN A 106 -26.67 -0.22 -5.40
CA GLN A 106 -26.01 0.88 -4.69
C GLN A 106 -25.17 1.77 -5.61
N THR A 107 -24.77 1.25 -6.75
CA THR A 107 -24.06 1.98 -7.81
C THR A 107 -24.73 1.74 -9.17
N LYS A 108 -24.35 2.53 -10.20
CA LYS A 108 -24.87 2.32 -11.56
C LYS A 108 -24.39 1.01 -12.19
N ALA A 109 -23.22 0.51 -11.75
CA ALA A 109 -22.67 -0.76 -12.20
C ALA A 109 -23.14 -1.88 -11.25
N ASP A 110 -23.41 -3.05 -11.80
CA ASP A 110 -23.70 -4.24 -11.00
C ASP A 110 -22.47 -4.63 -10.15
N SER A 111 -22.74 -5.15 -8.95
CA SER A 111 -21.66 -5.68 -8.11
C SER A 111 -21.06 -6.95 -8.72
N ILE A 112 -19.73 -7.10 -8.60
CA ILE A 112 -18.98 -8.22 -9.18
C ILE A 112 -18.76 -9.29 -8.11
N ASN A 113 -19.27 -10.49 -8.36
CA ASN A 113 -19.07 -11.64 -7.47
C ASN A 113 -17.76 -12.38 -7.83
N LYS A 114 -16.66 -12.00 -7.13
CA LYS A 114 -15.33 -12.62 -7.27
C LYS A 114 -15.22 -13.89 -6.43
N ASP A 115 -14.10 -14.60 -6.54
CA ASP A 115 -13.89 -15.83 -5.76
C ASP A 115 -13.79 -15.58 -4.25
N THR A 116 -13.26 -14.42 -3.85
CA THR A 116 -12.95 -14.10 -2.45
C THR A 116 -13.74 -12.93 -1.87
N CYS A 117 -14.51 -12.20 -2.69
CA CYS A 117 -15.24 -11.01 -2.24
C CYS A 117 -16.39 -10.63 -3.19
N ILE A 118 -17.28 -9.79 -2.73
CA ILE A 118 -18.16 -9.01 -3.58
C ILE A 118 -17.51 -7.64 -3.80
N ARG A 119 -17.32 -7.25 -5.07
CA ARG A 119 -16.75 -5.95 -5.44
C ARG A 119 -17.84 -5.00 -5.86
N VAL A 120 -17.87 -3.82 -5.24
CA VAL A 120 -18.74 -2.70 -5.61
C VAL A 120 -17.90 -1.62 -6.27
N VAL A 121 -18.18 -1.31 -7.54
CA VAL A 121 -17.42 -0.36 -8.36
C VAL A 121 -18.11 0.99 -8.36
N TYR A 122 -17.34 2.05 -8.12
CA TYR A 122 -17.82 3.42 -8.11
C TYR A 122 -17.30 4.20 -9.35
N ALA A 123 -18.17 5.01 -9.94
CA ALA A 123 -17.82 5.85 -11.10
C ALA A 123 -16.67 6.84 -10.82
N SER A 124 -16.36 7.07 -9.55
CA SER A 124 -15.25 7.95 -9.11
C SER A 124 -13.86 7.28 -9.17
N GLY A 125 -13.73 6.12 -9.82
CA GLY A 125 -12.44 5.44 -10.05
C GLY A 125 -11.90 4.70 -8.83
N TYR A 126 -12.78 4.13 -8.01
CA TYR A 126 -12.42 3.22 -6.92
C TYR A 126 -13.45 2.11 -6.75
N HIS A 127 -13.07 1.09 -6.00
CA HIS A 127 -14.00 0.03 -5.63
C HIS A 127 -13.86 -0.35 -4.15
N ILE A 128 -14.89 -1.02 -3.65
CA ILE A 128 -14.90 -1.58 -2.30
C ILE A 128 -15.06 -3.09 -2.44
N ASP A 129 -14.07 -3.83 -1.94
CA ASP A 129 -14.09 -5.27 -1.85
C ASP A 129 -14.65 -5.68 -0.49
N LEU A 130 -15.64 -6.55 -0.50
CA LEU A 130 -16.36 -7.07 0.64
C LEU A 130 -16.10 -8.59 0.79
N PRO A 131 -14.93 -9.01 1.27
CA PRO A 131 -14.69 -10.41 1.61
C PRO A 131 -15.54 -10.82 2.81
N ILE A 132 -15.99 -12.09 2.83
CA ILE A 132 -16.98 -12.58 3.78
C ILE A 132 -16.32 -13.62 4.68
N TYR A 133 -16.51 -13.48 5.99
CA TYR A 133 -15.84 -14.30 6.99
C TYR A 133 -16.79 -14.89 8.02
N ILE A 134 -16.38 -16.02 8.58
CA ILE A 134 -16.85 -16.56 9.86
C ILE A 134 -15.65 -16.64 10.81
N GLU A 135 -15.87 -16.26 12.07
CA GLU A 135 -14.89 -16.42 13.16
C GLU A 135 -15.34 -17.56 14.05
N GLN A 136 -14.44 -18.52 14.28
CA GLN A 136 -14.68 -19.65 15.17
C GLN A 136 -13.35 -20.13 15.78
N ASN A 137 -13.31 -20.38 17.08
CA ASN A 137 -12.16 -20.96 17.81
C ASN A 137 -10.83 -20.26 17.48
N ASP A 138 -10.80 -18.93 17.60
CA ASP A 138 -9.63 -18.08 17.31
C ASP A 138 -9.14 -18.16 15.84
N SER A 139 -9.91 -18.78 14.97
CA SER A 139 -9.64 -18.86 13.54
C SER A 139 -10.64 -18.04 12.72
N ILE A 140 -10.16 -17.47 11.63
CA ILE A 140 -10.99 -16.71 10.69
C ILE A 140 -11.03 -17.46 9.37
N TYR A 141 -12.24 -17.71 8.88
CA TYR A 141 -12.49 -18.46 7.65
C TYR A 141 -13.10 -17.54 6.60
N LEU A 142 -12.43 -17.42 5.47
CA LEU A 142 -12.88 -16.68 4.29
C LEU A 142 -13.81 -17.56 3.44
N ALA A 143 -14.94 -17.03 3.02
CA ALA A 143 -15.78 -17.66 2.01
C ALA A 143 -15.13 -17.56 0.63
N HIS A 144 -14.50 -18.63 0.18
CA HIS A 144 -13.95 -18.74 -1.19
C HIS A 144 -14.90 -19.57 -2.05
N LYS A 145 -15.44 -18.99 -3.14
CA LYS A 145 -16.48 -19.63 -3.96
C LYS A 145 -16.14 -21.04 -4.41
N SER A 146 -14.90 -21.25 -4.88
CA SER A 146 -14.50 -22.54 -5.46
C SER A 146 -13.80 -23.50 -4.48
N LYS A 147 -13.33 -22.99 -3.32
CA LYS A 147 -12.59 -23.79 -2.33
C LYS A 147 -13.35 -24.02 -1.02
N GLY A 148 -14.55 -23.45 -0.88
CA GLY A 148 -15.28 -23.48 0.38
C GLY A 148 -14.70 -22.51 1.40
N TRP A 149 -14.90 -22.79 2.69
CA TRP A 149 -14.35 -22.00 3.79
C TRP A 149 -12.86 -22.29 3.98
N VAL A 150 -12.02 -21.26 3.80
CA VAL A 150 -10.57 -21.37 3.91
C VAL A 150 -10.03 -20.44 4.99
N ILE A 151 -9.02 -20.88 5.71
CA ILE A 151 -8.38 -20.06 6.75
C ILE A 151 -7.75 -18.82 6.11
N SER A 152 -8.06 -17.65 6.66
CA SER A 152 -7.48 -16.37 6.24
C SER A 152 -7.65 -15.33 7.35
N ASP A 153 -6.57 -14.84 7.92
CA ASP A 153 -6.62 -13.85 9.01
C ASP A 153 -6.08 -12.48 8.57
N PRO A 154 -6.92 -11.62 7.98
CA PRO A 154 -6.52 -10.28 7.59
C PRO A 154 -6.36 -9.31 8.79
N LYS A 155 -7.00 -9.61 9.93
CA LYS A 155 -6.84 -8.81 11.16
C LYS A 155 -5.44 -8.99 11.73
N ALA A 156 -5.01 -10.24 11.89
CA ALA A 156 -3.66 -10.54 12.36
C ALA A 156 -2.58 -9.98 11.40
N PHE A 157 -2.81 -10.04 10.08
CA PHE A 157 -1.88 -9.46 9.10
C PHE A 157 -1.76 -7.94 9.26
N ARG A 158 -2.88 -7.24 9.40
CA ARG A 158 -2.89 -5.80 9.68
C ARG A 158 -2.15 -5.47 10.96
N ASP A 159 -2.42 -6.20 12.03
CA ASP A 159 -1.86 -5.95 13.36
C ASP A 159 -0.37 -6.27 13.38
N TRP A 160 0.07 -7.32 12.69
CA TRP A 160 1.48 -7.62 12.45
C TRP A 160 2.20 -6.45 11.77
N PHE A 161 1.63 -5.90 10.69
CA PHE A 161 2.26 -4.79 9.99
C PHE A 161 2.29 -3.51 10.84
N ILE A 162 1.20 -3.22 11.56
CA ILE A 162 1.16 -2.07 12.48
C ILE A 162 2.23 -2.21 13.56
N GLN A 163 2.44 -3.43 14.09
CA GLN A 163 3.50 -3.67 15.06
C GLN A 163 4.89 -3.47 14.44
N LYS A 164 5.13 -3.98 13.23
CA LYS A 164 6.38 -3.73 12.49
C LYS A 164 6.67 -2.23 12.31
N VAL A 165 5.66 -1.43 12.02
CA VAL A 165 5.82 0.03 11.90
C VAL A 165 6.13 0.67 13.26
N LYS A 166 5.49 0.23 14.34
CA LYS A 166 5.81 0.74 15.70
C LYS A 166 7.25 0.44 16.12
N ASP A 167 7.75 -0.74 15.74
CA ASP A 167 9.10 -1.19 16.07
C ASP A 167 10.18 -0.50 15.21
N ASN A 168 9.82 -0.01 14.00
CA ASN A 168 10.75 0.46 12.98
C ASN A 168 10.46 1.88 12.46
N ASP A 169 9.59 2.63 13.11
CA ASP A 169 9.15 3.97 12.69
C ASP A 169 8.28 4.01 11.41
N GLU A 170 7.66 5.16 11.18
CA GLU A 170 6.84 5.47 9.99
C GLU A 170 7.65 5.40 8.67
N GLN A 171 8.98 5.39 8.72
CA GLN A 171 9.83 5.20 7.56
C GLN A 171 9.51 3.89 6.84
N LEU A 172 9.30 2.77 7.57
CA LEU A 172 8.88 1.52 6.97
C LEU A 172 7.58 1.67 6.15
N ARG A 173 6.60 2.41 6.67
CA ARG A 173 5.33 2.64 5.97
C ARG A 173 5.54 3.43 4.68
N ARG A 174 6.41 4.44 4.70
CA ARG A 174 6.78 5.21 3.50
C ARG A 174 7.45 4.32 2.45
N LEU A 175 8.41 3.49 2.86
CA LEU A 175 9.10 2.58 1.94
C LEU A 175 8.14 1.58 1.28
N VAL A 176 7.19 1.02 2.03
CA VAL A 176 6.13 0.16 1.47
C VAL A 176 5.32 0.91 0.41
N LYS A 177 4.99 2.18 0.63
CA LYS A 177 4.29 3.00 -0.38
C LYS A 177 5.16 3.27 -1.61
N TYR A 178 6.45 3.59 -1.42
CA TYR A 178 7.38 3.77 -2.54
C TYR A 178 7.48 2.52 -3.40
N LEU A 179 7.68 1.35 -2.80
CA LEU A 179 7.78 0.09 -3.52
C LEU A 179 6.47 -0.29 -4.22
N LYS A 180 5.31 0.01 -3.65
CA LYS A 180 4.03 -0.17 -4.32
C LYS A 180 3.87 0.77 -5.52
N ALA A 181 4.24 2.04 -5.37
CA ALA A 181 4.21 3.02 -6.45
C ALA A 181 5.19 2.66 -7.59
N TRP A 182 6.39 2.17 -7.23
CA TRP A 182 7.37 1.65 -8.19
C TRP A 182 6.84 0.44 -8.96
N LYS A 183 6.33 -0.55 -8.24
CA LYS A 183 5.78 -1.77 -8.85
C LYS A 183 4.65 -1.43 -9.85
N ASP A 184 3.78 -0.49 -9.52
CA ASP A 184 2.68 -0.08 -10.39
C ASP A 184 3.20 0.64 -11.65
N TYR A 185 4.16 1.54 -11.49
CA TYR A 185 4.75 2.28 -12.62
C TYR A 185 5.57 1.40 -13.55
N LYS A 186 6.38 0.49 -13.00
CA LYS A 186 7.25 -0.44 -13.76
C LYS A 186 6.53 -1.72 -14.17
N ALA A 187 5.24 -1.89 -13.85
CA ALA A 187 4.44 -3.09 -14.10
C ALA A 187 5.09 -4.37 -13.55
N VAL A 188 5.72 -4.30 -12.37
CA VAL A 188 6.36 -5.46 -11.75
C VAL A 188 5.31 -6.44 -11.23
N SER A 189 5.45 -7.72 -11.57
CA SER A 189 4.50 -8.78 -11.24
C SER A 189 4.54 -9.21 -9.76
N LEU A 190 4.41 -8.23 -8.85
CA LEU A 190 4.28 -8.43 -7.40
C LEU A 190 2.94 -7.89 -6.91
N LYS A 191 2.35 -8.56 -5.92
CA LYS A 191 1.15 -8.08 -5.22
C LYS A 191 1.54 -7.11 -4.10
N GLY A 192 0.62 -6.23 -3.71
CA GLY A 192 0.84 -5.29 -2.61
C GLY A 192 1.16 -5.97 -1.27
N ILE A 193 0.56 -7.14 -0.99
CA ILE A 193 0.86 -7.93 0.20
C ILE A 193 2.30 -8.48 0.18
N GLU A 194 2.76 -8.97 -0.98
CA GLU A 194 4.12 -9.49 -1.17
C GLU A 194 5.16 -8.40 -0.91
N ILE A 195 4.95 -7.21 -1.46
CA ILE A 195 5.79 -6.03 -1.21
C ILE A 195 5.78 -5.66 0.28
N THR A 196 4.61 -5.65 0.91
CA THR A 196 4.50 -5.32 2.34
C THR A 196 5.32 -6.29 3.20
N ILE A 197 5.26 -7.60 2.92
CA ILE A 197 6.01 -8.62 3.64
C ILE A 197 7.51 -8.49 3.38
N LEU A 198 7.91 -8.40 2.10
CA LEU A 198 9.32 -8.29 1.73
C LEU A 198 9.98 -7.05 2.34
N ALA A 199 9.34 -5.89 2.24
CA ALA A 199 9.85 -4.67 2.83
C ALA A 199 9.94 -4.76 4.36
N SER A 200 8.91 -5.31 5.03
CA SER A 200 8.90 -5.40 6.49
C SER A 200 9.94 -6.38 7.06
N ASN A 201 10.25 -7.45 6.33
CA ASN A 201 11.21 -8.46 6.78
C ASN A 201 12.67 -8.07 6.45
N ASN A 202 12.88 -7.15 5.53
CA ASN A 202 14.20 -6.73 5.06
C ASN A 202 14.49 -5.25 5.32
N PHE A 203 13.72 -4.61 6.20
CA PHE A 203 13.80 -3.18 6.44
C PHE A 203 15.16 -2.78 7.02
N CYS A 204 15.80 -1.79 6.39
CA CYS A 204 17.02 -1.15 6.85
C CYS A 204 16.73 0.31 7.20
N VAL A 205 16.80 0.65 8.47
CA VAL A 205 16.51 2.01 8.94
C VAL A 205 17.66 2.96 8.65
N TYR A 206 17.32 4.16 8.15
CA TYR A 206 18.21 5.30 8.04
C TYR A 206 17.43 6.57 8.41
N GLU A 207 17.55 7.01 9.63
CA GLU A 207 16.84 8.19 10.12
C GLU A 207 17.14 9.42 9.24
N GLY A 208 16.07 10.09 8.75
CA GLY A 208 16.20 11.26 7.88
C GLY A 208 16.71 10.99 6.46
N HIS A 209 16.81 9.72 6.02
CA HIS A 209 17.33 9.34 4.71
C HIS A 209 16.52 8.20 4.09
N ASP A 210 15.33 8.52 3.57
CA ASP A 210 14.46 7.52 2.93
C ASP A 210 15.10 6.88 1.69
N GLU A 211 15.93 7.63 0.95
CA GLU A 211 16.67 7.14 -0.22
C GLU A 211 17.66 6.03 0.16
N LYS A 212 18.39 6.21 1.26
CA LYS A 212 19.35 5.21 1.74
C LYS A 212 18.65 4.00 2.33
N SER A 213 17.63 4.26 3.14
CA SER A 213 16.78 3.20 3.70
C SER A 213 16.16 2.34 2.59
N LEU A 214 15.60 2.96 1.54
CA LEU A 214 15.03 2.26 0.40
C LEU A 214 16.09 1.45 -0.35
N ARG A 215 17.27 2.03 -0.64
CA ARG A 215 18.37 1.35 -1.32
C ARG A 215 18.78 0.07 -0.59
N ASP A 216 19.03 0.17 0.71
CA ASP A 216 19.53 -0.96 1.49
C ASP A 216 18.43 -1.99 1.78
N THR A 217 17.19 -1.56 1.95
CA THR A 217 16.03 -2.46 2.02
C THR A 217 15.86 -3.24 0.71
N VAL A 218 16.00 -2.59 -0.46
CA VAL A 218 15.92 -3.26 -1.76
C VAL A 218 17.10 -4.23 -1.94
N GLN A 219 18.31 -3.88 -1.51
CA GLN A 219 19.47 -4.80 -1.54
C GLN A 219 19.20 -6.02 -0.66
N SER A 220 18.74 -5.83 0.57
CA SER A 220 18.40 -6.94 1.48
C SER A 220 17.29 -7.85 0.91
N ILE A 221 16.31 -7.28 0.21
CA ILE A 221 15.27 -8.06 -0.49
C ILE A 221 15.91 -8.90 -1.61
N ILE A 222 16.82 -8.31 -2.41
CA ILE A 222 17.52 -9.03 -3.48
C ILE A 222 18.29 -10.20 -2.89
N ASP A 223 19.12 -9.97 -1.88
CA ASP A 223 19.94 -10.99 -1.24
C ASP A 223 19.07 -12.14 -0.66
N SER A 224 17.97 -11.79 -0.01
CA SER A 224 17.00 -12.75 0.52
C SER A 224 16.39 -13.63 -0.58
N LEU A 225 15.97 -13.01 -1.71
CA LEU A 225 15.34 -13.71 -2.82
C LEU A 225 16.34 -14.52 -3.66
N GLU A 226 17.60 -14.10 -3.76
CA GLU A 226 18.66 -14.86 -4.40
C GLU A 226 19.04 -16.11 -3.59
N ASN A 227 19.05 -15.98 -2.27
CA ASN A 227 19.28 -17.12 -1.38
C ASN A 227 18.11 -18.10 -1.41
N SER A 228 16.87 -17.61 -1.30
CA SER A 228 15.65 -18.41 -1.36
C SER A 228 14.47 -17.57 -1.83
N PHE A 229 13.90 -17.96 -2.99
CA PHE A 229 12.80 -17.19 -3.59
C PHE A 229 11.45 -17.55 -2.96
N ILE A 230 11.27 -17.12 -1.71
CA ILE A 230 10.07 -17.39 -0.89
C ILE A 230 9.51 -16.09 -0.30
N CYS A 231 8.20 -16.08 -0.05
CA CYS A 231 7.51 -14.99 0.64
C CYS A 231 6.38 -15.60 1.47
N TYR A 232 6.66 -15.97 2.72
CA TYR A 232 5.66 -16.52 3.61
C TYR A 232 4.79 -15.43 4.23
N LYS A 233 3.47 -15.66 4.25
CA LYS A 233 2.58 -14.87 5.10
C LYS A 233 3.00 -15.02 6.57
N PRO A 234 3.11 -13.92 7.34
CA PRO A 234 3.50 -13.97 8.75
C PRO A 234 2.37 -14.42 9.68
N VAL A 235 1.19 -14.70 9.13
CA VAL A 235 -0.03 -15.09 9.83
C VAL A 235 -0.72 -16.24 9.09
N ALA A 236 -1.66 -16.91 9.75
CA ALA A 236 -2.42 -18.00 9.15
C ALA A 236 -3.02 -17.60 7.77
N PRO A 237 -2.93 -18.50 6.77
CA PRO A 237 -2.47 -19.89 6.83
C PRO A 237 -0.94 -20.10 6.66
N TYR A 238 -0.10 -19.08 6.79
CA TYR A 238 1.37 -19.14 6.66
C TYR A 238 1.85 -19.65 5.29
N GLU A 239 1.06 -19.43 4.25
CA GLU A 239 1.35 -19.87 2.88
C GLU A 239 2.52 -19.12 2.25
N ASN A 240 3.28 -19.79 1.38
CA ASN A 240 4.26 -19.13 0.54
C ASN A 240 3.56 -18.48 -0.66
N LEU A 241 3.52 -17.14 -0.68
CA LEU A 241 2.86 -16.37 -1.74
C LEU A 241 3.55 -16.49 -3.11
N PHE A 242 4.79 -17.00 -3.16
CA PHE A 242 5.56 -17.22 -4.38
C PHE A 242 5.48 -18.66 -4.90
N GLU A 243 4.68 -19.50 -4.23
CA GLU A 243 4.43 -20.82 -4.71
C GLU A 243 3.83 -20.79 -6.15
N GLY A 244 4.37 -21.62 -7.03
CA GLY A 244 3.94 -21.69 -8.43
C GLY A 244 4.47 -20.57 -9.34
N PHE A 245 5.33 -19.65 -8.87
CA PHE A 245 5.96 -18.69 -9.77
C PHE A 245 6.93 -19.38 -10.73
N SER A 246 6.77 -19.11 -12.03
CA SER A 246 7.70 -19.62 -13.05
C SER A 246 9.11 -19.02 -12.88
N LYS A 247 10.12 -19.71 -13.40
CA LYS A 247 11.50 -19.24 -13.43
C LYS A 247 11.60 -17.83 -14.04
N THR A 248 10.97 -17.62 -15.19
CA THR A 248 10.95 -16.31 -15.88
C THR A 248 10.34 -15.21 -15.02
N LYS A 249 9.24 -15.51 -14.31
CA LYS A 249 8.64 -14.51 -13.41
C LYS A 249 9.58 -14.13 -12.27
N LYS A 250 10.27 -15.11 -11.68
CA LYS A 250 11.26 -14.89 -10.61
C LYS A 250 12.43 -14.04 -11.10
N GLU A 251 12.98 -14.37 -12.28
CA GLU A 251 14.08 -13.62 -12.92
C GLU A 251 13.65 -12.17 -13.23
N ASN A 252 12.45 -11.95 -13.76
CA ASN A 252 11.96 -10.61 -14.06
C ASN A 252 11.80 -9.75 -12.80
N ILE A 253 11.32 -10.32 -11.70
CA ILE A 253 11.20 -9.63 -10.41
C ILE A 253 12.59 -9.22 -9.90
N LEU A 254 13.55 -10.16 -9.88
CA LEU A 254 14.93 -9.87 -9.45
C LEU A 254 15.59 -8.80 -10.32
N ASN A 255 15.46 -8.89 -11.64
CA ASN A 255 16.02 -7.90 -12.56
C ASN A 255 15.42 -6.51 -12.34
N SER A 256 14.12 -6.43 -12.07
CA SER A 256 13.45 -5.16 -11.75
C SER A 256 13.95 -4.56 -10.43
N LEU A 257 14.13 -5.38 -9.38
CA LEU A 257 14.69 -4.93 -8.09
C LEU A 257 16.14 -4.46 -8.25
N LYS A 258 16.96 -5.20 -9.01
CA LYS A 258 18.34 -4.81 -9.32
C LYS A 258 18.42 -3.50 -10.11
N SER A 259 17.47 -3.25 -11.03
CA SER A 259 17.36 -1.99 -11.74
C SER A 259 17.06 -0.83 -10.79
N LEU A 260 16.06 -1.01 -9.90
CA LEU A 260 15.72 0.00 -8.89
C LEU A 260 16.92 0.29 -7.97
N LYS A 261 17.59 -0.76 -7.48
CA LYS A 261 18.77 -0.60 -6.62
C LYS A 261 19.88 0.21 -7.30
N ARG A 262 20.17 -0.08 -8.58
CA ARG A 262 21.16 0.65 -9.36
C ARG A 262 20.78 2.13 -9.56
N ALA A 263 19.49 2.40 -9.82
CA ALA A 263 19.00 3.76 -9.95
C ALA A 263 19.14 4.54 -8.63
N LEU A 264 18.86 3.89 -7.48
CA LEU A 264 19.06 4.47 -6.15
C LEU A 264 20.53 4.75 -5.87
N ASP A 265 21.46 3.82 -6.20
CA ASP A 265 22.89 4.05 -6.07
C ASP A 265 23.33 5.26 -6.88
N ASN A 266 22.92 5.35 -8.14
CA ASN A 266 23.27 6.47 -9.01
C ASN A 266 22.74 7.79 -8.44
N ALA A 267 21.48 7.82 -7.99
CA ALA A 267 20.88 9.02 -7.43
C ALA A 267 21.56 9.48 -6.12
N ILE A 268 21.93 8.54 -5.24
CA ILE A 268 22.59 8.84 -3.97
C ILE A 268 24.02 9.34 -4.18
N ASN A 269 24.73 8.79 -5.17
CA ASN A 269 26.14 9.15 -5.46
C ASN A 269 26.25 10.40 -6.36
N GLU A 270 25.16 10.86 -6.96
CA GLU A 270 25.13 12.08 -7.76
C GLU A 270 25.30 13.32 -6.86
N GLU A 271 25.88 14.38 -7.39
CA GLU A 271 26.06 15.65 -6.67
C GLU A 271 24.92 16.63 -7.02
N ASP A 272 24.50 16.65 -8.28
CA ASP A 272 23.43 17.52 -8.76
C ASP A 272 22.04 16.95 -8.47
N PRO A 273 21.19 17.61 -7.62
CA PRO A 273 19.87 17.12 -7.28
C PRO A 273 18.92 16.96 -8.47
N LEU A 274 19.09 17.76 -9.54
CA LEU A 274 18.30 17.62 -10.76
C LEU A 274 18.61 16.29 -11.44
N THR A 275 19.88 15.98 -11.62
CA THR A 275 20.34 14.71 -12.22
C THR A 275 19.98 13.53 -11.33
N ALA A 276 20.17 13.63 -10.02
CA ALA A 276 19.78 12.62 -9.06
C ALA A 276 18.26 12.30 -9.15
N SER A 277 17.42 13.33 -9.23
CA SER A 277 15.97 13.16 -9.36
C SER A 277 15.57 12.48 -10.68
N ASN A 278 16.30 12.69 -11.77
CA ASN A 278 16.01 12.04 -13.05
C ASN A 278 16.16 10.51 -12.98
N TYR A 279 17.12 9.98 -12.21
CA TYR A 279 17.18 8.54 -11.95
C TYR A 279 15.92 8.03 -11.28
N MET A 280 15.37 8.77 -10.31
CA MET A 280 14.15 8.38 -9.59
C MET A 280 12.90 8.56 -10.44
N ILE A 281 12.82 9.60 -11.28
CA ILE A 281 11.72 9.80 -12.23
C ILE A 281 11.63 8.62 -13.20
N ASN A 282 12.76 8.05 -13.63
CA ASN A 282 12.79 6.86 -14.47
C ASN A 282 12.23 5.60 -13.77
N GLU A 283 12.28 5.54 -12.44
CA GLU A 283 11.77 4.41 -11.65
C GLU A 283 10.35 4.62 -11.12
N PHE A 284 9.93 5.87 -10.86
CA PHE A 284 8.65 6.19 -10.20
C PHE A 284 7.67 6.99 -11.08
N GLY A 285 8.14 7.43 -12.26
CA GLY A 285 7.38 8.29 -13.17
C GLY A 285 7.34 9.75 -12.73
N SER A 286 6.51 10.53 -13.43
CA SER A 286 6.36 11.99 -13.22
C SER A 286 5.79 12.38 -11.85
N ARG A 287 5.36 11.41 -11.05
CA ARG A 287 4.93 11.64 -9.66
C ARG A 287 6.12 11.91 -8.72
N PHE A 288 7.32 11.46 -9.09
CA PHE A 288 8.53 11.82 -8.36
C PHE A 288 8.95 13.25 -8.73
N PRO A 289 9.15 14.16 -7.75
CA PRO A 289 9.46 15.56 -8.03
C PRO A 289 10.86 15.73 -8.61
N LYS A 290 11.04 16.75 -9.44
CA LYS A 290 12.34 17.15 -9.94
C LYS A 290 13.11 17.93 -8.87
N GLY A 291 14.40 17.60 -8.72
CA GLY A 291 15.34 18.43 -7.98
C GLY A 291 15.68 19.73 -8.73
N GLU A 292 16.22 20.70 -8.01
CA GLU A 292 16.76 21.91 -8.62
C GLU A 292 18.24 21.69 -8.99
N ALA A 293 18.68 22.20 -10.14
CA ALA A 293 20.08 22.15 -10.53
C ALA A 293 20.94 22.99 -9.56
N LEU A 294 22.16 22.54 -9.29
CA LEU A 294 23.11 23.23 -8.38
C LEU A 294 23.30 24.69 -8.76
N ASP A 295 23.50 24.99 -10.04
CA ASP A 295 23.68 26.36 -10.55
C ASP A 295 22.48 27.26 -10.23
N GLN A 296 21.25 26.73 -10.27
CA GLN A 296 20.04 27.48 -9.90
C GLN A 296 19.91 27.69 -8.40
N ALA A 297 20.30 26.71 -7.60
CA ALA A 297 20.31 26.83 -6.14
C ALA A 297 21.35 27.85 -5.66
N GLU A 298 22.56 27.86 -6.25
CA GLU A 298 23.60 28.83 -5.98
C GLU A 298 23.18 30.26 -6.38
N ALA A 299 22.56 30.41 -7.55
CA ALA A 299 22.03 31.70 -8.01
C ALA A 299 20.94 32.24 -7.08
N LYS A 300 20.00 31.40 -6.61
CA LYS A 300 19.00 31.81 -5.61
C LYS A 300 19.63 32.20 -4.28
N THR A 301 20.66 31.47 -3.82
CA THR A 301 21.38 31.80 -2.59
C THR A 301 22.18 33.09 -2.71
N ALA A 302 22.84 33.33 -3.85
CA ALA A 302 23.56 34.55 -4.15
C ALA A 302 22.59 35.76 -4.21
N TYR A 303 21.44 35.59 -4.87
CA TYR A 303 20.39 36.63 -4.93
C TYR A 303 19.83 36.95 -3.52
N ALA A 304 19.58 35.97 -2.70
CA ALA A 304 19.13 36.19 -1.31
C ALA A 304 20.18 36.90 -0.46
N ARG A 305 21.47 36.63 -0.66
CA ARG A 305 22.56 37.31 0.02
C ARG A 305 22.75 38.77 -0.44
N THR A 306 22.53 39.04 -1.72
CA THR A 306 22.65 40.40 -2.29
C THR A 306 21.46 41.30 -1.90
N ASN A 307 20.29 40.72 -1.63
CA ASN A 307 19.09 41.43 -1.19
C ASN A 307 18.90 41.44 0.33
N ALA A 308 19.80 40.84 1.12
CA ALA A 308 19.80 41.00 2.56
C ALA A 308 20.10 42.50 2.91
N PRO A 309 19.36 43.14 3.84
CA PRO A 309 19.65 44.50 4.24
C PRO A 309 21.12 44.60 4.67
N GLY A 310 21.88 45.40 3.96
CA GLY A 310 23.31 45.61 4.30
C GLY A 310 23.41 46.13 5.71
N VAL A 311 24.13 45.38 6.57
CA VAL A 311 24.60 45.96 7.84
C VAL A 311 25.58 47.05 7.45
N LEU A 312 25.17 48.30 7.60
CA LEU A 312 26.09 49.46 7.49
C LEU A 312 27.22 49.21 8.48
N LYS A 313 28.40 48.88 7.99
CA LYS A 313 29.61 48.94 8.79
C LYS A 313 29.81 50.42 9.14
N HIS A 314 29.61 50.75 10.39
CA HIS A 314 30.00 52.03 10.92
C HIS A 314 31.54 52.09 10.87
N ASP A 315 32.10 52.70 9.83
CA ASP A 315 33.49 53.14 9.86
C ASP A 315 33.62 54.24 10.85
N GLY A 316 34.05 53.88 12.06
CA GLY A 316 34.38 54.84 13.13
C GLY A 316 35.54 55.73 12.70
N ARG A 317 35.25 56.84 12.04
CA ARG A 317 36.13 58.00 11.97
C ARG A 317 35.32 59.21 12.40
N SER A 318 35.48 59.53 13.68
CA SER A 318 35.19 60.86 14.22
C SER A 318 36.37 61.76 13.84
N ALA A 319 36.10 62.87 13.18
CA ALA A 319 36.96 64.04 13.17
C ALA A 319 36.49 64.98 14.26
#